data_9f7cb359e4ff366838137932dbf28316
#
_entry.id   9f7cb359e4ff366838137932dbf28316
#
_cell.length_a   1.000
_cell.length_b   1.000
_cell.length_c   1.000
_cell.angle_alpha   90.00
_cell.angle_beta   90.00
_cell.angle_gamma   90.00
#
_symmetry.space_group_name_H-M   'P 1'
#
loop_
_entity.id
_entity.type
_entity.pdbx_description
1 polymer ?
#
loop_
_entity_poly.entity_id
_entity_poly.type
_entity_poly.pdbx_seq_one_letter_code
_entity_poly.pdbx_strand_id
1 'polypeptide(L)'
;MAAPALRLDDPTLADRHLLALPADVGADEVEVLAASRFRKVRWVEPSAEATTTRTGMLPAVTAAFGIRTVARQEPTAALRLARLSTLAGPYTVTTQDALALGLPATTATVWVLDAPRERGEAPWPGGDRDGLKRAFPDAMPVREEERVLQWLVAAARRLGGSVRTQTGVVLTPDPDAAIDLTVLTDRWAEPEEVLAVVRRVQPRAYLSQAVPGSWHGPDPVTTRGTDPRGIPLGDPGLRTALELNGVADADERRRLMAEADAFDQAMLADPPPAESFGVLVDLGVDGMLAVEVAACEQVPPLMEDLEWARAGLVAYRVRWEPFEIEHIEQERPPLEHRVARQRSAPQVAALAKAVQAAVGGEIADEADFLVDPADL
;
A
#
# COMPACT_ATOMS: atom_id res chain seq x y z
N MET A 1 21.04 13.59 -22.63
CA MET A 1 21.83 14.59 -21.85
C MET A 1 22.31 13.88 -20.59
N ALA A 2 23.53 14.19 -20.11
CA ALA A 2 23.97 13.65 -18.82
C ALA A 2 23.18 14.30 -17.69
N ALA A 3 22.79 13.52 -16.68
CA ALA A 3 22.10 14.06 -15.51
C ALA A 3 23.03 15.02 -14.73
N PRO A 4 22.51 16.17 -14.24
CA PRO A 4 23.32 17.10 -13.46
C PRO A 4 23.72 16.51 -12.12
N ALA A 5 24.80 17.00 -11.53
CA ALA A 5 25.22 16.56 -10.20
C ALA A 5 24.35 17.19 -9.10
N LEU A 6 24.07 16.41 -8.05
CA LEU A 6 23.38 16.92 -6.86
C LEU A 6 24.29 17.89 -6.11
N ARG A 7 23.77 19.05 -5.73
CA ARG A 7 24.51 20.08 -5.00
C ARG A 7 24.18 20.00 -3.51
N LEU A 8 25.11 19.50 -2.72
CA LEU A 8 24.94 19.36 -1.26
C LEU A 8 24.95 20.69 -0.50
N ASP A 9 25.49 21.74 -1.13
CA ASP A 9 25.53 23.09 -0.59
C ASP A 9 24.22 23.88 -0.81
N ASP A 10 23.21 23.29 -1.45
CA ASP A 10 21.87 23.86 -1.57
C ASP A 10 21.13 23.72 -0.21
N PRO A 11 20.86 24.84 0.50
CA PRO A 11 20.21 24.78 1.81
C PRO A 11 18.79 24.26 1.74
N THR A 12 18.12 24.33 0.58
CA THR A 12 16.75 23.83 0.43
C THR A 12 16.68 22.32 0.40
N LEU A 13 17.81 21.64 0.16
CA LEU A 13 17.87 20.19 0.12
C LEU A 13 17.59 19.54 1.47
N ALA A 14 17.95 20.24 2.56
CA ALA A 14 17.71 19.75 3.93
C ALA A 14 16.22 19.59 4.25
N ASP A 15 15.38 20.44 3.64
CA ASP A 15 13.92 20.46 3.87
C ASP A 15 13.13 19.60 2.87
N ARG A 16 13.81 18.76 2.07
CA ARG A 16 13.20 17.95 1.02
C ARG A 16 13.30 16.46 1.31
N HIS A 17 12.37 15.70 0.77
CA HIS A 17 12.51 14.26 0.70
C HIS A 17 13.32 13.88 -0.54
N LEU A 18 14.16 12.87 -0.42
CA LEU A 18 15.01 12.39 -1.49
C LEU A 18 14.71 10.91 -1.75
N LEU A 19 14.52 10.54 -3.01
CA LEU A 19 14.55 9.16 -3.47
C LEU A 19 15.96 8.88 -4.01
N ALA A 20 16.64 7.93 -3.41
CA ALA A 20 18.00 7.52 -3.74
C ALA A 20 17.96 6.14 -4.42
N LEU A 21 18.54 6.03 -5.61
CA LEU A 21 18.44 4.83 -6.43
C LEU A 21 19.83 4.32 -6.87
N PRO A 22 19.99 3.02 -7.08
CA PRO A 22 21.23 2.44 -7.64
C PRO A 22 21.41 2.80 -9.13
N ALA A 23 22.53 2.41 -9.71
CA ALA A 23 22.95 2.85 -11.06
C ALA A 23 22.16 2.20 -12.21
N ASP A 24 21.57 1.07 -11.95
CA ASP A 24 20.82 0.25 -12.91
C ASP A 24 19.36 0.68 -13.09
N VAL A 25 18.89 1.65 -12.29
CA VAL A 25 17.52 2.17 -12.36
C VAL A 25 17.44 3.40 -13.26
N GLY A 26 16.59 3.33 -14.29
CA GLY A 26 16.32 4.40 -15.25
C GLY A 26 15.24 5.39 -14.79
N ALA A 27 15.14 6.51 -15.47
CA ALA A 27 14.11 7.51 -15.21
C ALA A 27 12.72 7.04 -15.65
N ASP A 28 12.66 6.21 -16.66
CA ASP A 28 11.46 5.57 -17.19
C ASP A 28 10.79 4.63 -16.19
N GLU A 29 11.60 3.90 -15.40
CA GLU A 29 11.07 3.05 -14.33
C GLU A 29 10.39 3.89 -13.23
N VAL A 30 11.01 5.01 -12.85
CA VAL A 30 10.42 5.95 -11.87
C VAL A 30 9.12 6.54 -12.42
N GLU A 31 9.07 6.90 -13.71
CA GLU A 31 7.88 7.43 -14.38
C GLU A 31 6.75 6.40 -14.39
N VAL A 32 7.03 5.15 -14.75
CA VAL A 32 6.03 4.06 -14.78
C VAL A 32 5.44 3.82 -13.39
N LEU A 33 6.28 3.76 -12.35
CA LEU A 33 5.80 3.61 -10.98
C LEU A 33 4.98 4.82 -10.51
N ALA A 34 5.34 6.04 -10.96
CA ALA A 34 4.55 7.22 -10.66
C ALA A 34 3.18 7.19 -11.36
N ALA A 35 3.15 6.77 -12.63
CA ALA A 35 1.91 6.65 -13.41
C ALA A 35 0.95 5.60 -12.83
N SER A 36 1.47 4.56 -12.16
CA SER A 36 0.65 3.54 -11.48
C SER A 36 -0.18 4.12 -10.33
N ARG A 37 0.30 5.18 -9.69
CA ARG A 37 -0.31 5.73 -8.45
C ARG A 37 -0.96 7.09 -8.65
N PHE A 38 -0.54 7.87 -9.64
CA PHE A 38 -0.98 9.24 -9.85
C PHE A 38 -1.58 9.43 -11.25
N ARG A 39 -2.85 9.82 -11.32
CA ARG A 39 -3.63 9.92 -12.57
C ARG A 39 -3.10 10.92 -13.61
N LYS A 40 -2.29 11.90 -13.22
CA LYS A 40 -1.87 13.02 -14.07
C LYS A 40 -0.38 13.25 -14.04
N VAL A 41 0.38 12.16 -14.01
CA VAL A 41 1.84 12.24 -14.09
C VAL A 41 2.26 12.82 -15.43
N ARG A 42 3.19 13.76 -15.39
CA ARG A 42 3.78 14.35 -16.59
C ARG A 42 5.10 15.01 -16.28
N TRP A 43 5.98 15.00 -17.25
CA TRP A 43 7.20 15.80 -17.20
C TRP A 43 6.90 17.28 -17.32
N VAL A 44 7.59 18.07 -16.52
CA VAL A 44 7.57 19.53 -16.53
C VAL A 44 8.99 19.99 -16.77
N GLU A 45 9.18 20.74 -17.86
CA GLU A 45 10.46 21.36 -18.16
C GLU A 45 10.84 22.37 -17.08
N PRO A 46 12.15 22.51 -16.79
CA PRO A 46 12.61 23.50 -15.83
C PRO A 46 12.21 24.91 -16.30
N SER A 47 11.40 25.60 -15.48
CA SER A 47 11.03 26.97 -15.77
C SER A 47 12.21 27.90 -15.51
N ALA A 48 12.64 28.63 -16.52
CA ALA A 48 13.68 29.66 -16.37
C ALA A 48 13.29 30.78 -15.38
N GLU A 49 12.00 30.92 -15.08
CA GLU A 49 11.46 31.91 -14.13
C GLU A 49 11.69 31.55 -12.66
N ALA A 50 11.95 30.29 -12.35
CA ALA A 50 12.28 29.86 -10.97
C ALA A 50 13.65 30.38 -10.50
N THR A 51 14.49 30.85 -11.42
CA THR A 51 15.82 31.39 -11.11
C THR A 51 15.80 32.87 -10.74
N THR A 52 14.70 33.58 -10.97
CA THR A 52 14.55 35.00 -10.60
C THR A 52 13.81 35.18 -9.30
N THR A 53 14.39 34.75 -8.20
CA THR A 53 13.96 35.24 -6.90
C THR A 53 14.51 36.67 -6.73
N ARG A 54 13.59 37.63 -6.72
CA ARG A 54 13.69 39.00 -6.19
C ARG A 54 14.95 39.27 -5.37
N THR A 55 16.06 39.48 -6.01
CA THR A 55 17.14 40.23 -5.42
C THR A 55 17.32 41.46 -6.30
N GLY A 56 16.67 42.54 -5.92
CA GLY A 56 16.76 43.82 -6.60
C GLY A 56 18.14 44.48 -6.46
N MET A 57 19.19 43.69 -6.28
CA MET A 57 20.58 44.16 -6.22
C MET A 57 21.40 43.47 -7.29
N LEU A 58 22.18 44.24 -8.03
CA LEU A 58 23.08 43.75 -9.05
C LEU A 58 24.13 42.79 -8.44
N PRO A 59 24.53 41.71 -9.13
CA PRO A 59 25.53 40.75 -8.65
C PRO A 59 26.83 41.34 -8.15
N ALA A 60 27.29 42.46 -8.73
CA ALA A 60 28.48 43.18 -8.31
C ALA A 60 28.34 43.81 -6.90
N VAL A 61 27.14 44.18 -6.47
CA VAL A 61 26.89 44.79 -5.14
C VAL A 61 26.82 43.70 -4.06
N THR A 62 26.27 42.53 -4.37
CA THR A 62 26.28 41.39 -3.45
C THR A 62 27.65 40.86 -3.13
N ALA A 63 28.56 40.82 -4.11
CA ALA A 63 29.96 40.44 -3.93
C ALA A 63 30.73 41.43 -3.04
N ALA A 64 30.47 42.71 -3.19
CA ALA A 64 31.13 43.79 -2.39
C ALA A 64 30.74 43.77 -0.91
N PHE A 65 29.56 43.25 -0.56
CA PHE A 65 29.10 43.13 0.82
C PHE A 65 29.36 41.76 1.45
N GLY A 66 30.12 40.86 0.78
CA GLY A 66 30.43 39.53 1.31
C GLY A 66 29.21 38.59 1.44
N ILE A 67 28.10 38.92 0.76
CA ILE A 67 26.93 38.09 0.74
C ILE A 67 27.25 36.88 -0.17
N ARG A 68 27.44 35.72 0.42
CA ARG A 68 27.61 34.47 -0.33
C ARG A 68 26.34 34.23 -1.16
N THR A 69 26.48 34.13 -2.47
CA THR A 69 25.44 33.59 -3.34
C THR A 69 25.18 32.17 -2.88
N VAL A 70 23.97 31.93 -2.39
CA VAL A 70 23.55 30.58 -2.01
C VAL A 70 23.52 29.75 -3.29
N ALA A 71 24.31 28.70 -3.32
CA ALA A 71 24.28 27.76 -4.43
C ALA A 71 22.91 27.06 -4.41
N ARG A 72 22.26 27.04 -5.55
CA ARG A 72 20.99 26.32 -5.75
C ARG A 72 21.20 25.15 -6.68
N GLN A 73 20.35 24.13 -6.52
CA GLN A 73 20.30 23.00 -7.42
C GLN A 73 20.12 23.49 -8.87
N GLU A 74 20.83 22.90 -9.82
CA GLU A 74 20.59 23.18 -11.23
C GLU A 74 19.18 22.73 -11.62
N PRO A 75 18.41 23.58 -12.34
CA PRO A 75 17.08 23.19 -12.76
C PRO A 75 17.18 21.97 -13.71
N THR A 76 16.43 20.94 -13.41
CA THR A 76 16.27 19.76 -14.28
C THR A 76 14.80 19.49 -14.52
N ALA A 77 14.48 18.65 -15.51
CA ALA A 77 13.13 18.19 -15.72
C ALA A 77 12.58 17.57 -14.42
N ALA A 78 11.32 17.77 -14.14
CA ALA A 78 10.66 17.25 -12.96
C ALA A 78 9.40 16.50 -13.34
N LEU A 79 9.17 15.39 -12.68
CA LEU A 79 7.96 14.61 -12.81
C LEU A 79 6.89 15.20 -11.87
N ARG A 80 5.81 15.75 -12.42
CA ARG A 80 4.68 16.21 -11.63
C ARG A 80 3.86 15.01 -11.18
N LEU A 81 3.86 14.74 -9.88
CA LEU A 81 3.12 13.62 -9.27
C LEU A 81 1.68 14.01 -8.91
N ALA A 82 1.52 15.18 -8.30
CA ALA A 82 0.24 15.66 -7.83
C ALA A 82 0.10 17.18 -8.07
N ARG A 83 -0.95 17.78 -7.52
CA ARG A 83 -1.22 19.21 -7.74
C ARG A 83 -0.08 20.10 -7.27
N LEU A 84 0.47 19.80 -6.10
CA LEU A 84 1.49 20.60 -5.43
C LEU A 84 2.83 19.87 -5.30
N SER A 85 2.93 18.64 -5.83
CA SER A 85 4.10 17.79 -5.65
C SER A 85 4.79 17.49 -6.96
N THR A 86 6.12 17.70 -6.98
CA THR A 86 7.00 17.42 -8.12
C THR A 86 8.24 16.67 -7.66
N LEU A 87 8.71 15.76 -8.48
CA LEU A 87 9.92 14.98 -8.28
C LEU A 87 10.96 15.38 -9.33
N ALA A 88 11.94 16.19 -8.93
CA ALA A 88 12.99 16.68 -9.82
C ALA A 88 14.18 15.71 -9.85
N GLY A 89 14.69 15.43 -11.02
CA GLY A 89 15.81 14.49 -11.19
C GLY A 89 15.78 13.78 -12.55
N PRO A 90 16.65 12.77 -12.75
CA PRO A 90 17.66 12.31 -11.78
C PRO A 90 18.84 13.29 -11.63
N TYR A 91 19.42 13.34 -10.44
CA TYR A 91 20.70 13.97 -10.16
C TYR A 91 21.74 12.90 -9.88
N THR A 92 22.94 13.03 -10.43
CA THR A 92 24.05 12.13 -10.11
C THR A 92 24.67 12.47 -8.75
N VAL A 93 25.08 11.46 -8.01
CA VAL A 93 25.82 11.62 -6.75
C VAL A 93 27.06 10.74 -6.76
N THR A 94 28.13 11.22 -6.13
CA THR A 94 29.27 10.38 -5.83
C THR A 94 29.01 9.54 -4.59
N THR A 95 29.76 8.45 -4.40
CA THR A 95 29.69 7.65 -3.15
C THR A 95 29.95 8.52 -1.92
N GLN A 96 30.84 9.51 -2.00
CA GLN A 96 31.12 10.43 -0.89
C GLN A 96 29.92 11.32 -0.58
N ASP A 97 29.24 11.84 -1.60
CA ASP A 97 28.04 12.67 -1.45
C ASP A 97 26.88 11.83 -0.86
N ALA A 98 26.71 10.61 -1.34
CA ALA A 98 25.70 9.70 -0.79
C ALA A 98 25.92 9.45 0.70
N LEU A 99 27.15 9.14 1.11
CA LEU A 99 27.51 8.94 2.51
C LEU A 99 27.34 10.21 3.35
N ALA A 100 27.64 11.39 2.81
CA ALA A 100 27.42 12.67 3.48
C ALA A 100 25.93 12.95 3.75
N LEU A 101 25.04 12.43 2.91
CA LEU A 101 23.59 12.47 3.08
C LEU A 101 23.03 11.34 3.97
N GLY A 102 23.89 10.42 4.44
CA GLY A 102 23.50 9.22 5.17
C GLY A 102 22.89 8.14 4.29
N LEU A 103 22.98 8.25 2.96
CA LEU A 103 22.45 7.30 1.99
C LEU A 103 23.39 6.10 1.82
N PRO A 104 22.88 4.96 1.32
CA PRO A 104 23.73 3.81 0.98
C PRO A 104 24.83 4.17 -0.02
N ALA A 105 26.00 3.56 0.13
CA ALA A 105 27.15 3.77 -0.77
C ALA A 105 26.87 3.34 -2.24
N THR A 106 25.86 2.50 -2.44
CA THR A 106 25.38 2.03 -3.76
C THR A 106 24.51 3.05 -4.49
N THR A 107 24.14 4.16 -3.84
CA THR A 107 23.34 5.22 -4.46
C THR A 107 24.13 5.88 -5.60
N ALA A 108 23.55 5.91 -6.78
CA ALA A 108 24.13 6.56 -7.96
C ALA A 108 23.33 7.78 -8.42
N THR A 109 22.02 7.75 -8.20
CA THR A 109 21.13 8.85 -8.56
C THR A 109 20.22 9.24 -7.39
N VAL A 110 19.84 10.51 -7.35
CA VAL A 110 18.93 11.07 -6.36
C VAL A 110 17.86 11.88 -7.06
N TRP A 111 16.63 11.71 -6.61
CA TRP A 111 15.51 12.53 -7.02
C TRP A 111 15.04 13.36 -5.82
N VAL A 112 14.73 14.62 -6.07
CA VAL A 112 14.33 15.58 -5.03
C VAL A 112 12.84 15.80 -5.10
N LEU A 113 12.12 15.39 -4.06
CA LEU A 113 10.68 15.61 -3.93
C LEU A 113 10.41 16.98 -3.34
N ASP A 114 9.67 17.81 -4.09
CA ASP A 114 9.04 19.02 -3.62
C ASP A 114 7.56 18.74 -3.38
N ALA A 115 7.13 18.75 -2.14
CA ALA A 115 5.75 18.51 -1.73
C ALA A 115 5.34 19.51 -0.63
N PRO A 116 4.02 19.79 -0.49
CA PRO A 116 3.55 20.61 0.63
C PRO A 116 3.88 19.91 1.95
N ARG A 117 4.27 20.70 2.96
CA ARG A 117 4.50 20.17 4.30
C ARG A 117 3.19 20.18 5.07
N GLU A 118 2.58 19.01 5.17
CA GLU A 118 1.30 18.82 5.86
C GLU A 118 1.48 17.79 6.98
N ARG A 119 1.25 18.22 8.22
CA ARG A 119 1.45 17.41 9.44
C ARG A 119 0.14 17.25 10.20
N GLY A 120 -0.11 16.00 10.61
CA GLY A 120 -1.20 15.62 11.49
C GLY A 120 -0.73 15.35 12.91
N GLU A 121 -1.37 14.39 13.54
CA GLU A 121 -1.03 13.95 14.89
C GLU A 121 0.24 13.09 14.93
N ALA A 122 0.78 12.89 16.11
CA ALA A 122 1.84 11.93 16.35
C ALA A 122 1.37 10.50 15.99
N PRO A 123 2.29 9.61 15.56
CA PRO A 123 1.92 8.26 15.18
C PRO A 123 1.35 7.46 16.37
N TRP A 124 0.32 6.67 16.10
CA TRP A 124 -0.16 5.68 17.06
C TRP A 124 0.91 4.63 17.34
N PRO A 125 1.00 4.12 18.58
CA PRO A 125 1.84 2.96 18.89
C PRO A 125 1.47 1.78 17.99
N GLY A 126 2.46 0.99 17.60
CA GLY A 126 2.29 -0.18 16.74
C GLY A 126 3.37 -0.27 15.68
N GLY A 127 3.14 -1.09 14.68
CA GLY A 127 4.09 -1.38 13.64
C GLY A 127 4.58 -0.16 12.84
N ASP A 128 5.78 -0.28 12.32
CA ASP A 128 6.46 0.73 11.48
C ASP A 128 7.33 0.02 10.43
N ARG A 129 6.71 -0.80 9.58
CA ARG A 129 7.42 -1.63 8.59
C ARG A 129 8.43 -0.84 7.76
N ASP A 130 8.08 0.38 7.42
CA ASP A 130 8.87 1.22 6.52
C ASP A 130 9.66 2.32 7.24
N GLY A 131 9.58 2.40 8.57
CA GLY A 131 10.30 3.38 9.38
C GLY A 131 9.71 4.80 9.32
N LEU A 132 8.48 4.97 8.80
CA LEU A 132 7.84 6.28 8.70
C LEU A 132 7.52 6.89 10.06
N LYS A 133 7.05 6.09 11.03
CA LYS A 133 6.79 6.56 12.40
C LYS A 133 8.08 7.00 13.09
N ARG A 134 9.18 6.28 12.86
CA ARG A 134 10.52 6.65 13.32
C ARG A 134 11.02 7.96 12.71
N ALA A 135 10.68 8.18 11.43
CA ALA A 135 11.06 9.42 10.73
C ALA A 135 10.21 10.64 11.16
N PHE A 136 9.01 10.42 11.66
CA PHE A 136 8.06 11.47 12.03
C PHE A 136 7.43 11.22 13.41
N PRO A 137 8.24 11.18 14.48
CA PRO A 137 7.77 10.80 15.82
C PRO A 137 6.77 11.77 16.43
N ASP A 138 6.84 13.05 16.08
CA ASP A 138 6.03 14.10 16.68
C ASP A 138 4.74 14.40 15.89
N ALA A 139 4.77 14.20 14.56
CA ALA A 139 3.63 14.52 13.70
C ALA A 139 3.77 13.82 12.34
N MET A 140 2.84 12.93 12.03
CA MET A 140 2.84 12.18 10.77
C MET A 140 2.50 13.08 9.57
N PRO A 141 3.11 12.83 8.40
CA PRO A 141 2.63 13.38 7.15
C PRO A 141 1.16 13.01 6.92
N VAL A 142 0.38 13.95 6.36
CA VAL A 142 -1.04 13.73 6.03
C VAL A 142 -1.34 14.23 4.63
N ARG A 143 -2.48 13.81 4.06
CA ARG A 143 -3.02 14.25 2.77
C ARG A 143 -2.06 14.04 1.60
N GLU A 144 -1.66 15.16 0.90
CA GLU A 144 -0.82 15.04 -0.29
C GLU A 144 0.60 14.60 0.06
N GLU A 145 1.18 15.12 1.15
CA GLU A 145 2.51 14.71 1.60
C GLU A 145 2.57 13.23 1.98
N GLU A 146 1.60 12.74 2.73
CA GLU A 146 1.49 11.32 3.09
C GLU A 146 1.46 10.45 1.85
N ARG A 147 0.58 10.76 0.91
CA ARG A 147 0.40 9.97 -0.31
C ARG A 147 1.66 9.91 -1.16
N VAL A 148 2.34 11.04 -1.37
CA VAL A 148 3.57 11.06 -2.17
C VAL A 148 4.74 10.41 -1.44
N LEU A 149 4.80 10.52 -0.12
CA LEU A 149 5.86 9.88 0.68
C LEU A 149 5.67 8.36 0.76
N GLN A 150 4.44 7.87 0.95
CA GLN A 150 4.13 6.44 0.89
C GLN A 150 4.51 5.85 -0.47
N TRP A 151 4.18 6.56 -1.56
CA TRP A 151 4.60 6.16 -2.90
C TRP A 151 6.13 6.15 -3.03
N LEU A 152 6.83 7.16 -2.49
CA LEU A 152 8.29 7.26 -2.55
C LEU A 152 8.96 6.06 -1.86
N VAL A 153 8.42 5.63 -0.71
CA VAL A 153 8.89 4.46 0.03
C VAL A 153 8.60 3.17 -0.74
N ALA A 154 7.41 3.05 -1.32
CA ALA A 154 7.05 1.90 -2.15
C ALA A 154 7.94 1.79 -3.41
N ALA A 155 8.20 2.92 -4.09
CA ALA A 155 9.11 2.98 -5.23
C ALA A 155 10.54 2.63 -4.82
N ALA A 156 11.03 3.12 -3.68
CA ALA A 156 12.32 2.75 -3.15
C ALA A 156 12.41 1.23 -2.87
N ARG A 157 11.37 0.61 -2.31
CA ARG A 157 11.30 -0.84 -2.10
C ARG A 157 11.39 -1.59 -3.42
N ARG A 158 10.60 -1.21 -4.40
CA ARG A 158 10.53 -1.87 -5.72
C ARG A 158 11.83 -1.76 -6.50
N LEU A 159 12.52 -0.62 -6.39
CA LEU A 159 13.73 -0.30 -7.13
C LEU A 159 15.05 -0.55 -6.35
N GLY A 160 14.96 -1.18 -5.17
CA GLY A 160 16.15 -1.44 -4.33
C GLY A 160 16.83 -0.17 -3.82
N GLY A 161 16.07 0.92 -3.68
CA GLY A 161 16.55 2.24 -3.28
C GLY A 161 16.35 2.56 -1.80
N SER A 162 16.47 3.85 -1.47
CA SER A 162 16.25 4.39 -0.13
C SER A 162 15.57 5.76 -0.21
N VAL A 163 14.90 6.14 0.87
CA VAL A 163 14.29 7.46 1.02
C VAL A 163 14.95 8.21 2.16
N ARG A 164 15.54 9.37 1.89
CA ARG A 164 15.91 10.30 2.96
C ARG A 164 14.79 11.29 3.16
N THR A 165 14.21 11.28 4.33
CA THR A 165 13.13 12.21 4.69
C THR A 165 13.72 13.60 4.99
N GLN A 166 12.87 14.63 4.95
CA GLN A 166 13.26 15.99 5.35
C GLN A 166 13.72 16.09 6.82
N THR A 167 13.39 15.12 7.65
CA THR A 167 13.88 15.04 9.04
C THR A 167 15.33 14.53 9.12
N GLY A 168 15.92 14.17 7.98
CA GLY A 168 17.26 13.58 7.87
C GLY A 168 17.31 12.07 8.12
N VAL A 169 16.20 11.46 8.49
CA VAL A 169 16.11 10.00 8.68
C VAL A 169 16.12 9.32 7.31
N VAL A 170 16.95 8.29 7.18
CA VAL A 170 16.99 7.44 5.98
C VAL A 170 16.19 6.17 6.24
N LEU A 171 15.28 5.89 5.31
CA LEU A 171 14.46 4.70 5.23
C LEU A 171 15.04 3.82 4.12
N THR A 172 15.31 2.58 4.43
CA THR A 172 15.76 1.57 3.44
C THR A 172 14.78 0.41 3.52
N PRO A 173 13.67 0.49 2.76
CA PRO A 173 12.65 -0.55 2.79
C PRO A 173 13.23 -1.89 2.33
N ASP A 174 12.84 -2.96 3.02
CA ASP A 174 13.22 -4.32 2.62
C ASP A 174 12.48 -4.70 1.32
N PRO A 175 13.19 -4.96 0.20
CA PRO A 175 12.53 -5.32 -1.06
C PRO A 175 11.70 -6.61 -0.96
N ASP A 176 12.09 -7.51 -0.06
CA ASP A 176 11.37 -8.77 0.17
C ASP A 176 10.19 -8.62 1.14
N ALA A 177 9.92 -7.42 1.69
CA ALA A 177 8.85 -7.24 2.68
C ALA A 177 7.44 -7.32 2.08
N ALA A 178 7.28 -7.05 0.80
CA ALA A 178 6.01 -7.01 0.08
C ALA A 178 5.94 -8.18 -0.90
N ILE A 179 5.33 -9.28 -0.50
CA ILE A 179 5.23 -10.48 -1.34
C ILE A 179 3.82 -10.74 -1.86
N ASP A 180 2.82 -10.06 -1.32
CA ASP A 180 1.42 -10.23 -1.71
C ASP A 180 1.19 -9.68 -3.12
N LEU A 181 0.36 -10.39 -3.87
CA LEU A 181 0.03 -10.04 -5.26
C LEU A 181 -1.48 -10.02 -5.46
N THR A 182 -1.94 -9.14 -6.33
CA THR A 182 -3.35 -9.04 -6.68
C THR A 182 -3.50 -9.20 -8.19
N VAL A 183 -4.35 -10.13 -8.62
CA VAL A 183 -4.78 -10.23 -10.02
C VAL A 183 -6.05 -9.41 -10.18
N LEU A 184 -6.01 -8.43 -11.07
CA LEU A 184 -7.10 -7.52 -11.39
C LEU A 184 -7.67 -7.87 -12.76
N THR A 185 -8.96 -8.15 -12.83
CA THR A 185 -9.65 -8.60 -14.05
C THR A 185 -11.10 -8.13 -14.06
N ASP A 186 -11.78 -8.20 -15.17
CA ASP A 186 -13.24 -7.98 -15.29
C ASP A 186 -14.05 -9.28 -15.09
N ARG A 187 -13.37 -10.42 -14.91
CA ARG A 187 -14.00 -11.72 -14.81
C ARG A 187 -14.18 -12.15 -13.35
N TRP A 188 -15.43 -12.39 -12.96
CA TRP A 188 -15.76 -13.15 -11.76
C TRP A 188 -15.69 -14.65 -12.06
N ALA A 189 -14.94 -15.40 -11.26
CA ALA A 189 -14.93 -16.86 -11.30
C ALA A 189 -15.61 -17.39 -10.02
N GLU A 190 -16.35 -18.48 -10.18
CA GLU A 190 -17.05 -19.12 -9.07
C GLU A 190 -16.09 -19.77 -8.07
N PRO A 191 -16.47 -19.91 -6.79
CA PRO A 191 -15.58 -20.43 -5.75
C PRO A 191 -14.93 -21.77 -6.08
N GLU A 192 -15.67 -22.71 -6.69
CA GLU A 192 -15.18 -24.03 -7.07
C GLU A 192 -14.19 -23.95 -8.25
N GLU A 193 -14.39 -23.01 -9.17
CA GLU A 193 -13.46 -22.76 -10.27
C GLU A 193 -12.11 -22.25 -9.73
N VAL A 194 -12.13 -21.26 -8.83
CA VAL A 194 -10.93 -20.74 -8.20
C VAL A 194 -10.25 -21.81 -7.36
N LEU A 195 -11.01 -22.57 -6.57
CA LEU A 195 -10.47 -23.70 -5.80
C LEU A 195 -9.76 -24.71 -6.71
N ALA A 196 -10.34 -25.04 -7.86
CA ALA A 196 -9.73 -25.96 -8.82
C ALA A 196 -8.43 -25.40 -9.41
N VAL A 197 -8.36 -24.09 -9.66
CA VAL A 197 -7.14 -23.42 -10.12
C VAL A 197 -6.07 -23.46 -9.02
N VAL A 198 -6.40 -23.08 -7.79
CA VAL A 198 -5.46 -23.07 -6.66
C VAL A 198 -4.95 -24.48 -6.37
N ARG A 199 -5.80 -25.51 -6.44
CA ARG A 199 -5.40 -26.92 -6.21
C ARG A 199 -4.39 -27.47 -7.21
N ARG A 200 -4.27 -26.91 -8.40
CA ARG A 200 -3.21 -27.29 -9.34
C ARG A 200 -1.82 -26.94 -8.85
N VAL A 201 -1.71 -25.86 -8.06
CA VAL A 201 -0.46 -25.40 -7.46
C VAL A 201 -0.33 -25.91 -6.03
N GLN A 202 -1.43 -25.88 -5.27
CA GLN A 202 -1.51 -26.23 -3.85
C GLN A 202 -2.62 -27.28 -3.62
N PRO A 203 -2.34 -28.57 -3.71
CA PRO A 203 -3.37 -29.62 -3.67
C PRO A 203 -4.21 -29.67 -2.38
N ARG A 204 -3.72 -29.07 -1.29
CA ARG A 204 -4.41 -29.01 0.02
C ARG A 204 -5.34 -27.82 0.17
N ALA A 205 -5.51 -27.00 -0.86
CA ALA A 205 -6.38 -25.83 -0.81
C ALA A 205 -7.82 -26.21 -0.50
N TYR A 206 -8.51 -25.37 0.26
CA TYR A 206 -9.92 -25.51 0.62
C TYR A 206 -10.62 -24.15 0.63
N LEU A 207 -11.93 -24.16 0.43
CA LEU A 207 -12.74 -22.93 0.54
C LEU A 207 -12.83 -22.50 2.00
N SER A 208 -12.65 -21.19 2.24
CA SER A 208 -12.95 -20.60 3.54
C SER A 208 -14.43 -20.79 3.83
N GLN A 209 -14.78 -21.25 5.04
CA GLN A 209 -16.17 -21.47 5.46
C GLN A 209 -16.95 -20.15 5.66
N ALA A 210 -16.35 -19.01 5.44
CA ALA A 210 -17.02 -17.71 5.44
C ALA A 210 -17.97 -17.49 4.25
N VAL A 211 -18.16 -18.50 3.39
CA VAL A 211 -19.26 -18.48 2.40
C VAL A 211 -20.59 -18.56 3.14
N PRO A 212 -21.54 -17.62 2.91
CA PRO A 212 -22.80 -17.52 3.64
C PRO A 212 -23.75 -18.71 3.53
N GLY A 213 -23.32 -19.89 3.19
CA GLY A 213 -24.15 -21.11 3.14
C GLY A 213 -24.08 -22.01 4.38
N SER A 214 -23.21 -21.72 5.34
CA SER A 214 -23.00 -22.59 6.52
C SER A 214 -23.14 -21.89 7.87
N TRP A 215 -23.69 -20.67 7.90
CA TRP A 215 -24.04 -20.06 9.19
C TRP A 215 -25.30 -20.76 9.72
N HIS A 216 -25.13 -21.59 10.73
CA HIS A 216 -26.21 -22.35 11.38
C HIS A 216 -26.87 -21.59 12.54
N GLY A 217 -26.72 -20.26 12.56
CA GLY A 217 -27.16 -19.45 13.69
C GLY A 217 -26.17 -19.49 14.87
N PRO A 218 -26.38 -18.67 15.88
CA PRO A 218 -25.59 -18.74 17.09
C PRO A 218 -25.73 -20.12 17.73
N ASP A 219 -24.60 -20.79 18.01
CA ASP A 219 -24.58 -22.05 18.67
C ASP A 219 -25.29 -21.89 20.04
N PRO A 220 -26.39 -22.61 20.30
CA PRO A 220 -27.15 -22.46 21.56
C PRO A 220 -26.34 -22.83 22.81
N VAL A 221 -25.15 -23.41 22.63
CA VAL A 221 -24.23 -23.76 23.73
C VAL A 221 -23.33 -22.57 24.13
N THR A 222 -23.05 -21.62 23.24
CA THR A 222 -22.17 -20.47 23.52
C THR A 222 -22.89 -19.29 24.21
N THR A 223 -24.22 -19.34 24.33
CA THR A 223 -25.03 -18.27 24.95
C THR A 223 -25.05 -18.30 26.48
N ARG A 224 -24.29 -19.17 27.16
CA ARG A 224 -24.28 -19.30 28.62
C ARG A 224 -23.03 -18.81 29.33
N GLY A 225 -22.16 -18.09 28.66
CA GLY A 225 -20.99 -17.45 29.30
C GLY A 225 -21.30 -16.01 29.70
N THR A 226 -20.77 -15.56 30.82
CA THR A 226 -20.66 -14.14 31.16
C THR A 226 -19.21 -13.72 31.03
N ASP A 227 -18.95 -12.49 30.56
CA ASP A 227 -17.62 -11.91 30.62
C ASP A 227 -17.18 -11.71 32.09
N PRO A 228 -15.89 -11.43 32.38
CA PRO A 228 -15.42 -11.16 33.74
C PRO A 228 -16.12 -10.00 34.45
N ARG A 229 -16.92 -9.21 33.75
CA ARG A 229 -17.74 -8.10 34.26
C ARG A 229 -19.20 -8.49 34.48
N GLY A 230 -19.56 -9.78 34.31
CA GLY A 230 -20.92 -10.28 34.50
C GLY A 230 -21.87 -10.01 33.34
N ILE A 231 -21.36 -9.60 32.18
CA ILE A 231 -22.19 -9.37 31.00
C ILE A 231 -22.33 -10.71 30.26
N PRO A 232 -23.55 -11.11 29.88
CA PRO A 232 -23.76 -12.34 29.12
C PRO A 232 -22.97 -12.32 27.81
N LEU A 233 -22.10 -13.31 27.59
CA LEU A 233 -21.44 -13.51 26.31
C LEU A 233 -22.44 -14.17 25.37
N GLY A 234 -23.07 -13.38 24.56
CA GLY A 234 -23.97 -13.75 23.48
C GLY A 234 -24.37 -12.48 22.78
N ASP A 235 -24.51 -12.53 21.47
CA ASP A 235 -25.12 -11.43 20.76
C ASP A 235 -26.48 -11.17 21.45
N PRO A 236 -26.66 -9.99 22.05
CA PRO A 236 -27.92 -9.64 22.66
C PRO A 236 -29.09 -9.73 21.68
N GLY A 237 -28.80 -9.87 20.41
CA GLY A 237 -29.72 -10.01 19.32
C GLY A 237 -30.73 -8.87 19.25
N LEU A 238 -31.68 -9.01 18.35
CA LEU A 238 -32.75 -8.05 18.15
C LEU A 238 -33.55 -7.79 19.46
N ARG A 239 -33.60 -8.77 20.36
CA ARG A 239 -34.32 -8.65 21.64
C ARG A 239 -33.73 -7.54 22.52
N THR A 240 -32.43 -7.49 22.71
CA THR A 240 -31.77 -6.43 23.51
C THR A 240 -31.73 -5.10 22.77
N ALA A 241 -31.57 -5.13 21.45
CA ALA A 241 -31.67 -3.91 20.64
C ALA A 241 -33.05 -3.27 20.74
N LEU A 242 -34.14 -4.06 20.75
CA LEU A 242 -35.49 -3.56 20.92
C LEU A 242 -35.74 -3.05 22.35
N GLU A 243 -35.17 -3.70 23.37
CA GLU A 243 -35.23 -3.23 24.75
C GLU A 243 -34.43 -1.93 24.95
N LEU A 244 -33.24 -1.83 24.40
CA LEU A 244 -32.39 -0.63 24.44
C LEU A 244 -33.01 0.55 23.67
N ASN A 245 -33.75 0.29 22.59
CA ASN A 245 -34.41 1.32 21.78
C ASN A 245 -35.80 1.68 22.28
N GLY A 246 -36.23 1.17 23.44
CA GLY A 246 -37.44 1.63 24.14
C GLY A 246 -38.77 1.18 23.51
N VAL A 247 -38.78 0.07 22.74
CA VAL A 247 -40.03 -0.51 22.25
C VAL A 247 -40.78 -1.14 23.43
N ALA A 248 -41.69 -0.36 24.05
CA ALA A 248 -42.40 -0.72 25.27
C ALA A 248 -43.55 -1.71 25.00
N ASP A 249 -44.15 -1.66 23.80
CA ASP A 249 -45.32 -2.52 23.47
C ASP A 249 -44.88 -3.96 23.18
N ALA A 250 -45.44 -4.88 23.94
CA ALA A 250 -45.16 -6.31 23.84
C ALA A 250 -45.67 -6.93 22.52
N ASP A 251 -46.73 -6.38 21.94
CA ASP A 251 -47.27 -6.86 20.67
C ASP A 251 -46.43 -6.38 19.50
N GLU A 252 -45.97 -5.16 19.55
CA GLU A 252 -45.05 -4.60 18.56
C GLU A 252 -43.71 -5.34 18.59
N ARG A 253 -43.15 -5.64 19.76
CA ARG A 253 -41.93 -6.46 19.87
C ARG A 253 -42.11 -7.84 19.26
N ARG A 254 -43.25 -8.53 19.53
CA ARG A 254 -43.51 -9.85 18.95
C ARG A 254 -43.60 -9.79 17.44
N ARG A 255 -44.22 -8.75 16.89
CA ARG A 255 -44.33 -8.54 15.46
C ARG A 255 -42.94 -8.31 14.82
N LEU A 256 -42.10 -7.42 15.37
CA LEU A 256 -40.76 -7.16 14.89
C LEU A 256 -39.85 -8.40 14.95
N MET A 257 -39.99 -9.21 16.02
CA MET A 257 -39.24 -10.47 16.10
C MET A 257 -39.72 -11.48 15.05
N ALA A 258 -41.02 -11.58 14.82
CA ALA A 258 -41.54 -12.48 13.78
C ALA A 258 -41.16 -12.03 12.37
N GLU A 259 -41.09 -10.72 12.13
CA GLU A 259 -40.57 -10.16 10.86
C GLU A 259 -39.08 -10.46 10.68
N ALA A 260 -38.26 -10.33 11.75
CA ALA A 260 -36.84 -10.67 11.71
C ALA A 260 -36.61 -12.18 11.48
N ASP A 261 -37.36 -13.04 12.21
CA ASP A 261 -37.30 -14.49 12.00
C ASP A 261 -37.69 -14.90 10.57
N ALA A 262 -38.71 -14.24 10.00
CA ALA A 262 -39.14 -14.48 8.63
C ALA A 262 -38.09 -14.00 7.61
N PHE A 263 -37.42 -12.86 7.87
CA PHE A 263 -36.33 -12.36 7.07
C PHE A 263 -35.12 -13.30 7.11
N ASP A 264 -34.72 -13.74 8.30
CA ASP A 264 -33.62 -14.69 8.47
C ASP A 264 -33.89 -16.02 7.75
N GLN A 265 -35.13 -16.51 7.85
CA GLN A 265 -35.53 -17.72 7.10
C GLN A 265 -35.50 -17.52 5.58
N ALA A 266 -35.94 -16.36 5.10
CA ALA A 266 -35.88 -16.06 3.68
C ALA A 266 -34.42 -15.97 3.18
N MET A 267 -33.53 -15.32 3.94
CA MET A 267 -32.10 -15.22 3.64
C MET A 267 -31.39 -16.59 3.68
N LEU A 268 -31.80 -17.49 4.56
CA LEU A 268 -31.28 -18.86 4.61
C LEU A 268 -31.79 -19.72 3.44
N ALA A 269 -33.04 -19.49 2.97
CA ALA A 269 -33.62 -20.24 1.86
C ALA A 269 -33.07 -19.82 0.50
N ASP A 270 -32.77 -18.53 0.33
CA ASP A 270 -32.24 -17.95 -0.90
C ASP A 270 -31.15 -16.90 -0.51
N PRO A 271 -29.96 -17.36 -0.11
CA PRO A 271 -28.90 -16.45 0.29
C PRO A 271 -28.50 -15.57 -0.88
N PRO A 272 -28.23 -14.27 -0.65
CA PRO A 272 -27.74 -13.41 -1.70
C PRO A 272 -26.43 -13.98 -2.27
N PRO A 273 -26.14 -13.73 -3.55
CA PRO A 273 -24.89 -14.17 -4.14
C PRO A 273 -23.72 -13.65 -3.31
N ALA A 274 -22.69 -14.49 -3.15
CA ALA A 274 -21.51 -14.12 -2.39
C ALA A 274 -20.82 -12.92 -3.06
N GLU A 275 -20.68 -11.81 -2.32
CA GLU A 275 -19.95 -10.62 -2.77
C GLU A 275 -18.43 -10.81 -2.68
N SER A 276 -18.01 -11.80 -1.90
CA SER A 276 -16.61 -12.19 -1.74
C SER A 276 -16.50 -13.62 -1.24
N PHE A 277 -15.37 -14.25 -1.50
CA PHE A 277 -15.02 -15.57 -0.94
C PHE A 277 -13.51 -15.72 -0.85
N GLY A 278 -13.04 -16.76 -0.15
CA GLY A 278 -11.63 -17.05 0.02
C GLY A 278 -11.29 -18.52 -0.22
N VAL A 279 -10.11 -18.77 -0.76
CA VAL A 279 -9.49 -20.09 -0.83
C VAL A 279 -8.23 -20.05 0.04
N LEU A 280 -8.12 -20.98 0.97
CA LEU A 280 -7.04 -21.05 1.95
C LEU A 280 -6.13 -22.24 1.68
N VAL A 281 -4.85 -22.05 2.01
CA VAL A 281 -3.81 -23.09 1.94
C VAL A 281 -2.99 -23.06 3.22
N ASP A 282 -2.97 -24.14 3.95
CA ASP A 282 -2.14 -24.29 5.13
C ASP A 282 -0.69 -24.63 4.71
N LEU A 283 0.27 -23.77 5.10
CA LEU A 283 1.71 -23.96 4.87
C LEU A 283 2.42 -24.55 6.09
N GLY A 284 1.68 -24.99 7.11
CA GLY A 284 2.24 -25.49 8.34
C GLY A 284 3.00 -24.38 9.10
N VAL A 285 4.26 -24.60 9.41
CA VAL A 285 5.08 -23.64 10.19
C VAL A 285 5.32 -22.30 9.50
N ASP A 286 5.09 -22.22 8.20
CA ASP A 286 5.31 -21.00 7.43
C ASP A 286 4.04 -20.12 7.32
N GLY A 287 2.93 -20.48 8.01
CA GLY A 287 1.68 -19.71 8.02
C GLY A 287 0.64 -20.22 7.02
N MET A 288 -0.10 -19.31 6.41
CA MET A 288 -1.17 -19.61 5.46
C MET A 288 -1.03 -18.79 4.19
N LEU A 289 -1.58 -19.30 3.08
CA LEU A 289 -1.88 -18.49 1.90
C LEU A 289 -3.40 -18.34 1.80
N ALA A 290 -3.82 -17.15 1.43
CA ALA A 290 -5.20 -16.83 1.13
C ALA A 290 -5.32 -16.31 -0.30
N VAL A 291 -6.29 -16.80 -1.06
CA VAL A 291 -6.74 -16.21 -2.31
C VAL A 291 -8.11 -15.62 -2.05
N GLU A 292 -8.18 -14.32 -1.82
CA GLU A 292 -9.42 -13.60 -1.55
C GLU A 292 -9.97 -13.02 -2.85
N VAL A 293 -11.23 -13.28 -3.13
CA VAL A 293 -11.93 -12.79 -4.33
C VAL A 293 -13.03 -11.84 -3.91
N ALA A 294 -12.97 -10.61 -4.43
CA ALA A 294 -13.97 -9.59 -4.16
C ALA A 294 -14.02 -8.57 -5.31
N ALA A 295 -15.11 -7.79 -5.36
CA ALA A 295 -15.16 -6.61 -6.20
C ALA A 295 -14.06 -5.62 -5.77
N CYS A 296 -13.41 -5.00 -6.76
CA CYS A 296 -12.40 -3.99 -6.50
C CYS A 296 -13.07 -2.62 -6.35
N GLU A 297 -13.04 -2.06 -5.15
CA GLU A 297 -13.67 -0.76 -4.87
C GLU A 297 -12.94 0.41 -5.54
N GLN A 298 -11.63 0.29 -5.74
CA GLN A 298 -10.80 1.34 -6.32
C GLN A 298 -9.99 0.78 -7.48
N VAL A 299 -10.29 1.26 -8.69
CA VAL A 299 -9.52 0.92 -9.89
C VAL A 299 -8.17 1.64 -9.83
N PRO A 300 -7.03 0.94 -10.00
CA PRO A 300 -5.73 1.58 -10.11
C PRO A 300 -5.70 2.58 -11.27
N PRO A 301 -5.03 3.74 -11.13
CA PRO A 301 -5.03 4.78 -12.16
C PRO A 301 -4.61 4.33 -13.54
N LEU A 302 -3.67 3.39 -13.66
CA LEU A 302 -3.24 2.82 -14.94
C LEU A 302 -4.33 2.00 -15.65
N MET A 303 -5.31 1.50 -14.90
CA MET A 303 -6.37 0.65 -15.45
C MET A 303 -7.64 1.42 -15.78
N GLU A 304 -7.79 2.66 -15.30
CA GLU A 304 -9.01 3.47 -15.53
C GLU A 304 -9.32 3.70 -17.01
N ASP A 305 -8.29 3.78 -17.85
CA ASP A 305 -8.42 4.01 -19.28
C ASP A 305 -8.60 2.72 -20.10
N LEU A 306 -8.46 1.55 -19.47
CA LEU A 306 -8.66 0.27 -20.14
C LEU A 306 -10.15 0.00 -20.35
N GLU A 307 -10.53 -0.36 -21.57
CA GLU A 307 -11.94 -0.53 -21.94
C GLU A 307 -12.62 -1.63 -21.10
N TRP A 308 -11.92 -2.73 -20.84
CA TRP A 308 -12.43 -3.85 -20.06
C TRP A 308 -12.57 -3.53 -18.55
N ALA A 309 -11.79 -2.57 -18.01
CA ALA A 309 -11.84 -2.20 -16.61
C ALA A 309 -12.98 -1.22 -16.27
N ARG A 310 -13.63 -0.61 -17.27
CA ARG A 310 -14.65 0.44 -17.09
C ARG A 310 -15.93 -0.04 -16.41
N ALA A 311 -16.26 -1.32 -16.56
CA ALA A 311 -17.45 -1.90 -15.95
C ALA A 311 -17.27 -2.26 -14.47
N GLY A 312 -16.07 -2.12 -13.93
CA GLY A 312 -15.65 -2.56 -12.61
C GLY A 312 -14.62 -3.67 -12.71
N LEU A 313 -13.92 -3.89 -11.61
CA LEU A 313 -12.89 -4.92 -11.52
C LEU A 313 -13.19 -5.91 -10.40
N VAL A 314 -12.72 -7.13 -10.60
CA VAL A 314 -12.61 -8.17 -9.58
C VAL A 314 -11.14 -8.28 -9.17
N ALA A 315 -10.88 -8.27 -7.89
CA ALA A 315 -9.56 -8.47 -7.31
C ALA A 315 -9.44 -9.89 -6.74
N TYR A 316 -8.44 -10.62 -7.21
CA TYR A 316 -8.00 -11.89 -6.63
C TYR A 316 -6.72 -11.60 -5.86
N ARG A 317 -6.83 -11.37 -4.54
CA ARG A 317 -5.69 -11.05 -3.68
C ARG A 317 -5.05 -12.33 -3.18
N VAL A 318 -3.83 -12.58 -3.62
CA VAL A 318 -3.01 -13.71 -3.17
C VAL A 318 -2.10 -13.20 -2.06
N ARG A 319 -2.41 -13.58 -0.83
CA ARG A 319 -1.78 -13.06 0.38
C ARG A 319 -1.10 -14.17 1.18
N TRP A 320 -0.01 -13.82 1.80
CA TRP A 320 0.61 -14.65 2.80
C TRP A 320 0.29 -14.13 4.20
N GLU A 321 -0.21 -15.02 5.05
CA GLU A 321 -0.59 -14.73 6.43
C GLU A 321 0.31 -15.52 7.39
N PRO A 322 1.32 -14.89 8.00
CA PRO A 322 2.10 -15.51 9.05
C PRO A 322 1.27 -15.71 10.32
N PHE A 323 1.71 -16.60 11.22
CA PHE A 323 1.03 -16.77 12.51
C PHE A 323 1.12 -15.52 13.39
N GLU A 324 2.26 -14.84 13.38
CA GLU A 324 2.45 -13.59 14.09
C GLU A 324 2.32 -12.41 13.13
N ILE A 325 1.08 -11.96 12.94
CA ILE A 325 0.74 -10.83 12.04
C ILE A 325 1.51 -9.55 12.40
N GLU A 326 1.80 -9.34 13.68
CA GLU A 326 2.56 -8.17 14.18
C GLU A 326 3.97 -8.05 13.56
N HIS A 327 4.55 -9.17 13.13
CA HIS A 327 5.87 -9.18 12.49
C HIS A 327 5.87 -8.57 11.09
N ILE A 328 4.73 -8.56 10.37
CA ILE A 328 4.59 -7.93 9.05
C ILE A 328 4.85 -6.42 9.16
N GLU A 329 4.43 -5.83 10.28
CA GLU A 329 4.53 -4.38 10.50
C GLU A 329 5.87 -3.96 11.11
N GLN A 330 6.81 -4.85 11.33
CA GLN A 330 8.11 -4.51 11.90
C GLN A 330 9.12 -4.14 10.81
N GLU A 331 9.87 -3.05 11.01
CA GLU A 331 10.99 -2.64 10.12
C GLU A 331 12.07 -3.75 10.06
N ARG A 332 12.23 -4.50 11.14
CA ARG A 332 13.20 -5.61 11.27
C ARG A 332 12.54 -6.81 11.89
N PRO A 333 11.77 -7.59 11.14
CA PRO A 333 11.12 -8.76 11.66
C PRO A 333 12.13 -9.85 12.07
N PRO A 334 11.77 -10.77 12.98
CA PRO A 334 12.59 -11.90 13.39
C PRO A 334 13.04 -12.77 12.21
N LEU A 335 14.11 -13.52 12.42
CA LEU A 335 14.67 -14.38 11.36
C LEU A 335 13.66 -15.44 10.89
N GLU A 336 12.91 -16.03 11.81
CA GLU A 336 11.88 -17.04 11.51
C GLU A 336 10.84 -16.48 10.53
N HIS A 337 10.35 -15.26 10.79
CA HIS A 337 9.40 -14.58 9.91
C HIS A 337 9.99 -14.33 8.52
N ARG A 338 11.23 -13.84 8.44
CA ARG A 338 11.91 -13.62 7.17
C ARG A 338 12.10 -14.91 6.36
N VAL A 339 12.44 -16.00 7.03
CA VAL A 339 12.60 -17.32 6.39
C VAL A 339 11.25 -17.85 5.90
N ALA A 340 10.19 -17.76 6.72
CA ALA A 340 8.84 -18.19 6.33
C ALA A 340 8.35 -17.36 5.11
N ARG A 341 8.51 -16.04 5.14
CA ARG A 341 8.19 -15.15 4.02
C ARG A 341 8.93 -15.53 2.73
N GLN A 342 10.24 -15.76 2.84
CA GLN A 342 11.08 -16.12 1.70
C GLN A 342 10.68 -17.47 1.07
N ARG A 343 10.16 -18.41 1.87
CA ARG A 343 9.63 -19.70 1.38
C ARG A 343 8.24 -19.53 0.77
N SER A 344 7.46 -18.58 1.25
CA SER A 344 6.09 -18.34 0.81
C SER A 344 6.03 -17.49 -0.48
N ALA A 345 6.99 -16.58 -0.69
CA ALA A 345 7.01 -15.69 -1.85
C ALA A 345 6.88 -16.42 -3.21
N PRO A 346 7.65 -17.50 -3.51
CA PRO A 346 7.49 -18.22 -4.77
C PRO A 346 6.14 -18.94 -4.90
N GLN A 347 5.49 -19.25 -3.77
CA GLN A 347 4.17 -19.88 -3.78
C GLN A 347 3.07 -18.84 -4.07
N VAL A 348 3.19 -17.62 -3.51
CA VAL A 348 2.34 -16.47 -3.86
C VAL A 348 2.46 -16.17 -5.36
N ALA A 349 3.68 -16.07 -5.88
CA ALA A 349 3.93 -15.84 -7.31
C ALA A 349 3.31 -16.93 -8.20
N ALA A 350 3.49 -18.20 -7.84
CA ALA A 350 2.92 -19.31 -8.59
C ALA A 350 1.38 -19.30 -8.58
N LEU A 351 0.76 -18.96 -7.44
CA LEU A 351 -0.70 -18.84 -7.33
C LEU A 351 -1.22 -17.65 -8.14
N ALA A 352 -0.58 -16.48 -8.05
CA ALA A 352 -0.98 -15.31 -8.82
C ALA A 352 -0.92 -15.58 -10.32
N LYS A 353 0.15 -16.21 -10.81
CA LYS A 353 0.25 -16.67 -12.22
C LYS A 353 -0.86 -17.65 -12.62
N ALA A 354 -1.13 -18.63 -11.77
CA ALA A 354 -2.15 -19.62 -12.07
C ALA A 354 -3.55 -19.01 -12.13
N VAL A 355 -3.85 -18.07 -11.23
CA VAL A 355 -5.10 -17.31 -11.22
C VAL A 355 -5.17 -16.42 -12.47
N GLN A 356 -4.14 -15.64 -12.76
CA GLN A 356 -4.08 -14.75 -13.92
C GLN A 356 -4.24 -15.54 -15.23
N ALA A 357 -3.59 -16.69 -15.36
CA ALA A 357 -3.76 -17.56 -16.53
C ALA A 357 -5.19 -18.11 -16.69
N ALA A 358 -5.95 -18.23 -15.59
CA ALA A 358 -7.33 -18.72 -15.61
C ALA A 358 -8.37 -17.62 -15.89
N VAL A 359 -8.18 -16.43 -15.29
CA VAL A 359 -9.18 -15.35 -15.35
C VAL A 359 -8.77 -14.20 -16.28
N GLY A 360 -7.51 -14.14 -16.72
CA GLY A 360 -6.95 -13.00 -17.46
C GLY A 360 -6.62 -11.82 -16.56
N GLY A 361 -6.43 -10.66 -17.17
CA GLY A 361 -6.15 -9.41 -16.44
C GLY A 361 -4.68 -9.20 -16.12
N GLU A 362 -4.40 -8.28 -15.19
CA GLU A 362 -3.07 -7.80 -14.82
C GLU A 362 -2.73 -8.18 -13.39
N ILE A 363 -1.44 -8.40 -13.11
CA ILE A 363 -0.95 -8.62 -11.73
C ILE A 363 -0.40 -7.31 -11.20
N ALA A 364 -0.75 -6.98 -9.97
CA ALA A 364 -0.19 -5.84 -9.21
C ALA A 364 0.39 -6.31 -7.88
N ASP A 365 1.42 -5.60 -7.40
CA ASP A 365 1.98 -5.79 -6.05
C ASP A 365 1.15 -5.03 -4.98
N GLU A 366 1.58 -5.09 -3.71
CA GLU A 366 0.93 -4.40 -2.59
C GLU A 366 0.85 -2.86 -2.75
N ALA A 367 1.69 -2.28 -3.60
CA ALA A 367 1.73 -0.85 -3.86
C ALA A 367 0.95 -0.43 -5.13
N ASP A 368 0.18 -1.36 -5.71
CA ASP A 368 -0.53 -1.22 -6.98
C ASP A 368 0.41 -1.04 -8.20
N PHE A 369 1.67 -1.44 -8.09
CA PHE A 369 2.58 -1.45 -9.24
C PHE A 369 2.35 -2.73 -10.06
N LEU A 370 2.20 -2.57 -11.36
CA LEU A 370 2.04 -3.71 -12.26
C LEU A 370 3.32 -4.56 -12.30
N VAL A 371 3.11 -5.86 -12.35
CA VAL A 371 4.17 -6.88 -12.38
C VAL A 371 3.99 -7.72 -13.62
N ASP A 372 5.05 -7.82 -14.45
CA ASP A 372 5.03 -8.76 -15.56
C ASP A 372 5.03 -10.19 -15.01
N PRO A 373 4.06 -11.05 -15.40
CA PRO A 373 4.06 -12.45 -14.99
C PRO A 373 5.36 -13.20 -15.34
N ALA A 374 6.14 -12.71 -16.31
CA ALA A 374 7.44 -13.32 -16.67
C ALA A 374 8.52 -13.06 -15.61
N ASP A 375 8.38 -12.00 -14.80
CA ASP A 375 9.33 -11.61 -13.77
C ASP A 375 9.06 -12.29 -12.41
N LEU A 376 7.96 -13.02 -12.27
CA LEU A 376 7.55 -13.72 -11.06
C LEU A 376 8.12 -15.14 -10.94
#